data_533f79f59a8c6822f7f502c5e62c1d3c
#
_entry.id   533f79f59a8c6822f7f502c5e62c1d3c
#
_cell.length_a   1.000
_cell.length_b   1.000
_cell.length_c   1.000
_cell.angle_alpha   90.00
_cell.angle_beta   90.00
_cell.angle_gamma   90.00
#
_symmetry.space_group_name_H-M   'P 1'
#
loop_
_entity.id
_entity.type
_entity.pdbx_description
1 polymer ?
#
loop_
_entity_poly.entity_id
_entity_poly.type
_entity_poly.pdbx_seq_one_letter_code
_entity_poly.pdbx_strand_id
1 'polypeptide(L)'
;MKKIFTVILSAMIVMSLAACGNSDSGTASKTESVSSSASSESSKAESSKAESKNESSVGETSTESSVLKTALEKVKAEVELPNDMSDFDAKRLKRVFGITEEQAEDFSGAICTDGLRQDEFIYVKAKDEAAAKEVADKLQNDWQSKYNVIKNYDPDQVKIIESAKVETDGLYVSLVISEKADQIKQIYKNAIHA
;
A
#
# COMPACT_ATOMS: atom_id res chain seq x y z
N MET A 1 -18.82 -13.14 -42.31
CA MET A 1 -18.94 -14.60 -42.55
C MET A 1 -18.29 -15.32 -41.37
N LYS A 2 -19.11 -16.18 -40.79
CA LYS A 2 -18.84 -17.32 -39.89
C LYS A 2 -18.07 -17.10 -38.57
N LYS A 3 -18.88 -17.11 -37.54
CA LYS A 3 -18.63 -17.36 -36.11
C LYS A 3 -17.99 -18.74 -35.94
N ILE A 4 -17.01 -18.84 -35.05
CA ILE A 4 -16.67 -20.10 -34.42
C ILE A 4 -16.64 -19.87 -32.90
N PHE A 5 -17.67 -20.39 -32.27
CA PHE A 5 -17.76 -20.64 -30.83
C PHE A 5 -16.93 -21.89 -30.51
N THR A 6 -16.01 -21.78 -29.59
CA THR A 6 -15.45 -22.98 -28.97
C THR A 6 -15.72 -22.88 -27.47
N VAL A 7 -16.70 -23.67 -27.09
CA VAL A 7 -17.03 -24.02 -25.70
C VAL A 7 -16.05 -25.10 -25.27
N ILE A 8 -15.32 -24.91 -24.19
CA ILE A 8 -14.63 -25.99 -23.50
C ILE A 8 -15.13 -26.04 -22.05
N LEU A 9 -15.75 -27.15 -21.83
CA LEU A 9 -16.48 -27.66 -20.69
C LEU A 9 -15.52 -28.24 -19.64
N SER A 10 -15.76 -27.89 -18.39
CA SER A 10 -15.67 -28.69 -17.15
C SER A 10 -14.47 -29.57 -16.84
N ALA A 11 -13.93 -29.39 -15.66
CA ALA A 11 -13.66 -30.51 -14.76
C ALA A 11 -13.77 -30.07 -13.30
N MET A 12 -14.83 -30.50 -12.65
CA MET A 12 -14.99 -30.53 -11.21
C MET A 12 -14.06 -31.58 -10.62
N ILE A 13 -13.27 -31.20 -9.66
CA ILE A 13 -12.64 -32.15 -8.74
C ILE A 13 -13.17 -31.86 -7.33
N VAL A 14 -14.04 -32.75 -6.92
CA VAL A 14 -14.51 -32.93 -5.55
C VAL A 14 -13.47 -33.76 -4.83
N MET A 15 -12.85 -33.28 -3.78
CA MET A 15 -12.13 -34.10 -2.83
C MET A 15 -12.67 -33.92 -1.43
N SER A 16 -13.15 -35.06 -0.96
CA SER A 16 -13.88 -35.32 0.24
C SER A 16 -13.05 -35.21 1.50
N LEU A 17 -13.75 -34.82 2.56
CA LEU A 17 -13.41 -34.87 3.95
C LEU A 17 -13.00 -36.27 4.43
N ALA A 18 -12.08 -36.31 5.34
CA ALA A 18 -12.00 -37.34 6.35
C ALA A 18 -11.77 -36.70 7.73
N ALA A 19 -12.81 -36.78 8.53
CA ALA A 19 -12.82 -36.51 9.95
C ALA A 19 -12.38 -37.74 10.72
N CYS A 20 -11.65 -37.56 11.81
CA CYS A 20 -11.62 -38.40 13.01
C CYS A 20 -10.92 -37.53 14.07
N GLY A 21 -11.47 -37.14 15.17
CA GLY A 21 -12.27 -37.87 16.15
C GLY A 21 -11.39 -38.41 17.27
N ASN A 22 -11.46 -37.84 18.41
CA ASN A 22 -11.69 -38.36 19.74
C ASN A 22 -10.96 -37.54 20.83
N SER A 23 -11.66 -36.84 21.71
CA SER A 23 -12.00 -37.17 23.10
C SER A 23 -10.86 -37.77 23.95
N ASP A 24 -10.46 -37.12 25.02
CA ASP A 24 -10.97 -37.40 26.37
C ASP A 24 -10.35 -36.43 27.40
N SER A 25 -11.18 -35.88 28.17
CA SER A 25 -11.35 -35.58 29.57
C SER A 25 -10.18 -35.86 30.54
N GLY A 26 -10.04 -34.93 31.50
CA GLY A 26 -9.37 -35.17 32.77
C GLY A 26 -8.89 -33.87 33.43
N THR A 27 -9.74 -33.17 34.08
CA THR A 27 -9.91 -32.89 35.52
C THR A 27 -8.65 -32.49 36.32
N ALA A 28 -8.77 -31.26 36.77
CA ALA A 28 -8.56 -30.76 38.12
C ALA A 28 -7.13 -30.61 38.72
N SER A 29 -6.95 -29.41 39.13
CA SER A 29 -6.66 -28.98 40.51
C SER A 29 -5.25 -28.60 40.88
N LYS A 30 -5.18 -27.38 41.25
CA LYS A 30 -4.77 -26.81 42.55
C LYS A 30 -3.32 -26.35 42.68
N THR A 31 -3.19 -25.05 42.79
CA THR A 31 -2.77 -24.25 43.92
C THR A 31 -1.32 -24.28 44.36
N GLU A 32 -0.88 -23.09 44.55
CA GLU A 32 0.02 -22.41 45.48
C GLU A 32 1.40 -22.10 44.92
N SER A 33 1.71 -20.87 44.78
CA SER A 33 2.00 -19.71 45.63
C SER A 33 3.46 -19.69 46.14
N VAL A 34 3.90 -18.47 46.30
CA VAL A 34 5.03 -17.91 47.07
C VAL A 34 6.31 -17.71 46.25
N SER A 35 6.65 -16.53 45.96
CA SER A 35 7.14 -15.40 46.74
C SER A 35 8.66 -15.22 46.69
N SER A 36 8.97 -13.97 46.44
CA SER A 36 10.09 -13.17 46.94
C SER A 36 11.49 -13.50 46.41
N SER A 37 12.34 -12.61 46.15
CA SER A 37 12.63 -11.21 46.46
C SER A 37 13.94 -10.86 45.77
N ALA A 38 14.00 -9.68 45.27
CA ALA A 38 14.83 -8.56 45.67
C ALA A 38 16.37 -8.73 45.58
N SER A 39 16.97 -7.84 44.92
CA SER A 39 17.97 -6.83 45.28
C SER A 39 18.87 -6.51 44.10
N SER A 40 18.81 -5.28 43.59
CA SER A 40 19.74 -4.14 43.83
C SER A 40 21.21 -4.51 43.60
N GLU A 41 21.96 -3.77 42.81
CA GLU A 41 22.50 -2.41 42.86
C GLU A 41 23.32 -2.13 41.60
N SER A 42 23.14 -1.03 40.92
CA SER A 42 23.92 0.19 40.91
C SER A 42 25.42 0.08 40.62
N SER A 43 25.81 0.70 39.52
CA SER A 43 26.95 1.63 39.37
C SER A 43 27.05 1.99 37.88
N LYS A 44 26.77 3.20 37.53
CA LYS A 44 27.44 4.47 37.49
C LYS A 44 28.70 4.54 36.62
N ALA A 45 28.56 5.42 35.61
CA ALA A 45 29.52 6.26 34.92
C ALA A 45 30.55 5.55 34.03
N GLU A 46 30.84 5.99 32.81
CA GLU A 46 31.36 7.32 32.48
C GLU A 46 31.38 7.54 30.97
N SER A 47 31.11 8.73 30.58
CA SER A 47 31.39 9.49 29.40
C SER A 47 32.59 9.04 28.55
N SER A 48 32.37 8.88 27.24
CA SER A 48 33.32 9.43 26.29
C SER A 48 32.66 9.79 24.98
N LYS A 49 32.67 11.06 24.71
CA LYS A 49 32.38 11.78 23.49
C LYS A 49 33.36 11.33 22.41
N ALA A 50 32.82 10.80 21.32
CA ALA A 50 33.53 10.71 20.07
C ALA A 50 32.63 11.24 18.98
N GLU A 51 32.95 12.42 18.58
CA GLU A 51 32.57 13.08 17.34
C GLU A 51 33.04 12.22 16.19
N SER A 52 32.13 11.74 15.36
CA SER A 52 32.48 11.19 14.06
C SER A 52 31.55 11.78 13.03
N LYS A 53 32.17 12.59 12.20
CA LYS A 53 31.70 13.26 11.00
C LYS A 53 30.74 12.37 10.21
N ASN A 54 29.57 12.96 10.00
CA ASN A 54 28.64 12.60 8.99
C ASN A 54 29.21 12.97 7.61
N GLU A 55 29.80 12.02 6.93
CA GLU A 55 30.03 12.11 5.49
C GLU A 55 28.76 11.63 4.80
N SER A 56 27.92 12.62 4.52
CA SER A 56 26.83 12.52 3.58
C SER A 56 27.43 12.20 2.21
N SER A 57 27.39 10.94 1.81
CA SER A 57 27.55 10.56 0.43
C SER A 57 26.28 10.97 -0.30
N VAL A 58 26.28 12.20 -0.78
CA VAL A 58 25.34 12.67 -1.79
C VAL A 58 25.74 11.99 -3.09
N GLY A 59 25.08 10.90 -3.39
CA GLY A 59 25.03 10.38 -4.76
C GLY A 59 24.22 11.39 -5.58
N GLU A 60 24.91 12.24 -6.30
CA GLU A 60 24.34 13.04 -7.39
C GLU A 60 23.80 12.10 -8.44
N THR A 61 22.52 11.77 -8.33
CA THR A 61 21.75 11.21 -9.45
C THR A 61 21.12 12.40 -10.15
N SER A 62 21.49 12.60 -11.40
CA SER A 62 21.03 13.58 -12.36
C SER A 62 19.55 13.95 -12.14
N THR A 63 19.32 15.23 -11.95
CA THR A 63 18.00 15.86 -11.78
C THR A 63 17.26 15.95 -13.10
N GLU A 64 16.88 14.84 -13.71
CA GLU A 64 15.70 14.83 -14.54
C GLU A 64 14.53 14.61 -13.58
N SER A 65 13.77 15.68 -13.37
CA SER A 65 12.53 15.61 -12.59
C SER A 65 11.63 14.56 -13.25
N SER A 66 11.38 13.46 -12.55
CA SER A 66 10.53 12.39 -13.03
C SER A 66 9.18 12.95 -13.47
N VAL A 67 8.65 12.45 -14.58
CA VAL A 67 7.33 12.82 -15.11
C VAL A 67 6.25 12.72 -14.03
N LEU A 68 6.29 11.65 -13.24
CA LEU A 68 5.31 11.42 -12.17
C LEU A 68 5.47 12.41 -11.02
N LYS A 69 6.69 12.80 -10.67
CA LYS A 69 6.92 13.83 -9.64
C LYS A 69 6.47 15.21 -10.11
N THR A 70 6.73 15.55 -11.36
CA THR A 70 6.24 16.79 -11.96
C THR A 70 4.71 16.84 -11.95
N ALA A 71 4.06 15.73 -12.27
CA ALA A 71 2.60 15.62 -12.20
C ALA A 71 2.08 15.79 -10.77
N LEU A 72 2.75 15.20 -9.76
CA LEU A 72 2.40 15.36 -8.36
C LEU A 72 2.45 16.82 -7.92
N GLU A 73 3.53 17.53 -8.25
CA GLU A 73 3.63 18.97 -7.90
C GLU A 73 2.52 19.80 -8.56
N LYS A 74 2.16 19.46 -9.80
CA LYS A 74 1.05 20.11 -10.49
C LYS A 74 -0.30 19.79 -9.83
N VAL A 75 -0.53 18.56 -9.41
CA VAL A 75 -1.72 18.18 -8.62
C VAL A 75 -1.81 19.02 -7.36
N LYS A 76 -0.74 19.14 -6.60
CA LYS A 76 -0.70 19.95 -5.37
C LYS A 76 -0.96 21.43 -5.60
N ALA A 77 -0.58 21.95 -6.77
CA ALA A 77 -0.76 23.35 -7.11
C ALA A 77 -2.16 23.66 -7.65
N GLU A 78 -2.80 22.73 -8.35
CA GLU A 78 -4.03 22.97 -9.12
C GLU A 78 -5.27 22.31 -8.52
N VAL A 79 -5.11 21.28 -7.68
CA VAL A 79 -6.23 20.50 -7.11
C VAL A 79 -6.38 20.80 -5.63
N GLU A 80 -7.59 21.11 -5.21
CA GLU A 80 -7.92 21.28 -3.80
C GLU A 80 -7.96 19.90 -3.12
N LEU A 81 -6.84 19.56 -2.46
CA LEU A 81 -6.66 18.32 -1.71
C LEU A 81 -6.97 18.52 -0.23
N PRO A 82 -7.28 17.45 0.53
CA PRO A 82 -7.29 17.49 1.99
C PRO A 82 -5.97 18.01 2.58
N ASN A 83 -6.04 18.72 3.71
CA ASN A 83 -4.85 19.34 4.32
C ASN A 83 -3.80 18.34 4.80
N ASP A 84 -4.24 17.13 5.15
CA ASP A 84 -3.38 16.10 5.77
C ASP A 84 -2.81 15.10 4.75
N MET A 85 -2.67 15.51 3.49
CA MET A 85 -2.03 14.68 2.47
C MET A 85 -0.52 14.62 2.68
N SER A 86 0.03 13.43 2.59
CA SER A 86 1.46 13.17 2.73
C SER A 86 1.96 12.32 1.57
N ASP A 87 3.05 12.75 0.95
CA ASP A 87 3.64 12.07 -0.20
C ASP A 87 4.15 10.67 0.12
N PHE A 88 4.17 9.83 -0.90
CA PHE A 88 4.84 8.55 -0.83
C PHE A 88 6.36 8.70 -1.04
N ASP A 89 7.12 8.11 -0.13
CA ASP A 89 8.50 7.72 -0.34
C ASP A 89 8.60 6.19 -0.58
N ALA A 90 9.77 5.69 -0.98
CA ALA A 90 9.97 4.27 -1.25
C ALA A 90 9.65 3.37 -0.03
N LYS A 91 9.96 3.84 1.17
CA LYS A 91 9.66 3.12 2.41
C LYS A 91 8.15 3.02 2.67
N ARG A 92 7.42 4.12 2.43
CA ARG A 92 5.98 4.16 2.58
C ARG A 92 5.28 3.35 1.49
N LEU A 93 5.73 3.44 0.23
CA LEU A 93 5.25 2.63 -0.88
C LEU A 93 5.32 1.13 -0.56
N LYS A 94 6.48 0.68 -0.08
CA LYS A 94 6.67 -0.72 0.36
C LYS A 94 5.77 -1.07 1.55
N ARG A 95 5.65 -0.20 2.53
CA ARG A 95 4.87 -0.47 3.74
C ARG A 95 3.37 -0.52 3.49
N VAL A 96 2.83 0.39 2.68
CA VAL A 96 1.39 0.53 2.42
C VAL A 96 0.93 -0.52 1.40
N PHE A 97 1.60 -0.60 0.25
CA PHE A 97 1.15 -1.44 -0.86
C PHE A 97 2.00 -2.72 -1.05
N GLY A 98 3.13 -2.85 -0.36
CA GLY A 98 4.08 -3.94 -0.62
C GLY A 98 4.81 -3.81 -1.96
N ILE A 99 4.77 -2.64 -2.62
CA ILE A 99 5.48 -2.36 -3.87
C ILE A 99 6.93 -2.01 -3.54
N THR A 100 7.87 -2.62 -4.24
CA THR A 100 9.31 -2.43 -4.03
C THR A 100 9.98 -1.76 -5.23
N GLU A 101 11.19 -1.25 -5.02
CA GLU A 101 12.02 -0.68 -6.09
C GLU A 101 12.40 -1.70 -7.18
N GLU A 102 12.25 -2.99 -6.91
CA GLU A 102 12.43 -4.04 -7.92
C GLU A 102 11.29 -4.07 -8.92
N GLN A 103 10.08 -3.64 -8.52
CA GLN A 103 8.88 -3.61 -9.34
C GLN A 103 8.63 -2.23 -9.96
N ALA A 104 8.97 -1.16 -9.24
CA ALA A 104 8.75 0.22 -9.65
C ALA A 104 10.03 0.84 -10.22
N GLU A 105 9.96 1.39 -11.43
CA GLU A 105 10.98 2.27 -12.01
C GLU A 105 10.84 3.69 -11.44
N ASP A 106 9.60 4.15 -11.33
CA ASP A 106 9.24 5.46 -10.83
C ASP A 106 7.86 5.42 -10.15
N PHE A 107 7.62 6.33 -9.22
CA PHE A 107 6.32 6.47 -8.57
C PHE A 107 6.12 7.88 -8.02
N SER A 108 4.86 8.25 -7.88
CA SER A 108 4.47 9.44 -7.12
C SER A 108 3.02 9.32 -6.64
N GLY A 109 2.66 10.12 -5.67
CA GLY A 109 1.31 10.17 -5.13
C GLY A 109 1.32 10.62 -3.67
N ALA A 110 0.14 10.68 -3.09
CA ALA A 110 -0.06 11.08 -1.71
C ALA A 110 -1.24 10.32 -1.08
N ILE A 111 -1.19 10.21 0.23
CA ILE A 111 -2.22 9.58 1.05
C ILE A 111 -2.63 10.52 2.18
N CYS A 112 -3.91 10.59 2.47
CA CYS A 112 -4.41 11.30 3.64
C CYS A 112 -3.96 10.58 4.91
N THR A 113 -3.43 11.35 5.86
CA THR A 113 -2.97 10.83 7.16
C THR A 113 -4.04 10.99 8.26
N ASP A 114 -5.12 11.67 7.97
CA ASP A 114 -6.31 11.67 8.81
C ASP A 114 -7.00 10.30 8.70
N GLY A 115 -7.09 9.58 9.81
CA GLY A 115 -7.66 8.24 9.85
C GLY A 115 -9.16 8.14 9.52
N LEU A 116 -9.86 9.26 9.41
CA LEU A 116 -11.28 9.33 9.03
C LEU A 116 -11.49 9.43 7.51
N ARG A 117 -10.47 9.84 6.77
CA ARG A 117 -10.53 10.01 5.31
C ARG A 117 -9.76 8.91 4.59
N GLN A 118 -10.29 8.50 3.45
CA GLN A 118 -9.67 7.46 2.62
C GLN A 118 -8.99 8.01 1.36
N ASP A 119 -8.87 9.35 1.27
CA ASP A 119 -8.25 9.99 0.10
C ASP A 119 -6.80 9.51 -0.09
N GLU A 120 -6.55 8.99 -1.26
CA GLU A 120 -5.20 8.65 -1.71
C GLU A 120 -5.15 8.62 -3.23
N PHE A 121 -3.99 8.91 -3.78
CA PHE A 121 -3.71 8.65 -5.18
C PHE A 121 -2.26 8.21 -5.34
N ILE A 122 -2.06 7.22 -6.18
CA ILE A 122 -0.76 6.64 -6.47
C ILE A 122 -0.63 6.33 -7.95
N TYR A 123 0.49 6.71 -8.52
CA TYR A 123 0.93 6.35 -9.86
C TYR A 123 2.29 5.67 -9.78
N VAL A 124 2.41 4.54 -10.41
CA VAL A 124 3.63 3.73 -10.46
C VAL A 124 3.96 3.45 -11.90
N LYS A 125 5.18 3.76 -12.34
CA LYS A 125 5.77 3.25 -13.57
C LYS A 125 6.47 1.95 -13.23
N ALA A 126 5.92 0.84 -13.66
CA ALA A 126 6.52 -0.47 -13.46
C ALA A 126 7.73 -0.67 -14.38
N LYS A 127 8.65 -1.54 -13.99
CA LYS A 127 9.85 -1.85 -14.78
C LYS A 127 9.56 -2.64 -16.05
N ASP A 128 8.54 -3.49 -15.99
CA ASP A 128 8.08 -4.32 -17.10
C ASP A 128 6.60 -4.71 -16.94
N GLU A 129 6.04 -5.41 -17.91
CA GLU A 129 4.64 -5.83 -17.92
C GLU A 129 4.30 -6.80 -16.77
N ALA A 130 5.22 -7.67 -16.36
CA ALA A 130 5.01 -8.59 -15.24
C ALA A 130 4.91 -7.81 -13.93
N ALA A 131 5.82 -6.86 -13.71
CA ALA A 131 5.79 -5.95 -12.57
C ALA A 131 4.53 -5.07 -12.59
N ALA A 132 4.08 -4.59 -13.75
CA ALA A 132 2.85 -3.81 -13.86
C ALA A 132 1.62 -4.60 -13.39
N LYS A 133 1.54 -5.86 -13.76
CA LYS A 133 0.47 -6.75 -13.29
C LYS A 133 0.53 -6.96 -11.77
N GLU A 134 1.70 -7.23 -11.22
CA GLU A 134 1.87 -7.39 -9.77
C GLU A 134 1.52 -6.12 -9.00
N VAL A 135 1.91 -4.95 -9.52
CA VAL A 135 1.55 -3.65 -8.95
C VAL A 135 0.04 -3.45 -8.99
N ALA A 136 -0.63 -3.76 -10.10
CA ALA A 136 -2.07 -3.67 -10.22
C ALA A 136 -2.79 -4.56 -9.20
N ASP A 137 -2.35 -5.81 -9.03
CA ASP A 137 -2.90 -6.73 -8.04
C ASP A 137 -2.73 -6.20 -6.61
N LYS A 138 -1.59 -5.59 -6.29
CA LYS A 138 -1.33 -4.98 -4.98
C LYS A 138 -2.22 -3.78 -4.71
N LEU A 139 -2.38 -2.89 -5.69
CA LEU A 139 -3.28 -1.74 -5.57
C LEU A 139 -4.75 -2.18 -5.47
N GLN A 140 -5.15 -3.23 -6.17
CA GLN A 140 -6.48 -3.80 -6.06
C GLN A 140 -6.75 -4.39 -4.67
N ASN A 141 -5.75 -5.03 -4.06
CA ASN A 141 -5.85 -5.55 -2.70
C ASN A 141 -5.97 -4.41 -1.67
N ASP A 142 -5.24 -3.31 -1.86
CA ASP A 142 -5.36 -2.13 -1.01
C ASP A 142 -6.75 -1.51 -1.11
N TRP A 143 -7.24 -1.28 -2.34
CA TRP A 143 -8.61 -0.80 -2.58
C TRP A 143 -9.65 -1.67 -1.86
N GLN A 144 -9.56 -3.00 -2.02
CA GLN A 144 -10.48 -3.94 -1.38
C GLN A 144 -10.40 -3.90 0.14
N SER A 145 -9.21 -3.73 0.69
CA SER A 145 -8.98 -3.60 2.13
C SER A 145 -9.64 -2.35 2.68
N LYS A 146 -9.43 -1.19 2.03
CA LYS A 146 -10.06 0.08 2.40
C LYS A 146 -11.58 0.00 2.34
N TYR A 147 -12.12 -0.55 1.24
CA TYR A 147 -13.56 -0.76 1.10
C TYR A 147 -14.13 -1.61 2.25
N ASN A 148 -13.48 -2.73 2.57
CA ASN A 148 -13.93 -3.62 3.63
C ASN A 148 -13.91 -2.99 5.02
N VAL A 149 -12.97 -2.10 5.28
CA VAL A 149 -12.88 -1.35 6.54
C VAL A 149 -14.00 -0.33 6.62
N ILE A 150 -14.22 0.48 5.58
CA ILE A 150 -15.07 1.65 5.67
C ILE A 150 -16.56 1.39 5.38
N LYS A 151 -16.89 0.31 4.66
CA LYS A 151 -18.25 0.04 4.15
C LYS A 151 -19.37 0.05 5.19
N ASN A 152 -19.04 -0.13 6.46
CA ASN A 152 -20.02 -0.13 7.56
C ASN A 152 -19.97 1.13 8.42
N TYR A 153 -19.09 2.07 8.14
CA TYR A 153 -18.82 3.21 9.02
C TYR A 153 -19.16 4.56 8.40
N ASP A 154 -18.82 4.76 7.11
CA ASP A 154 -18.95 6.06 6.46
C ASP A 154 -19.45 5.92 5.02
N PRO A 155 -20.78 6.12 4.79
CA PRO A 155 -21.37 5.99 3.46
C PRO A 155 -20.82 6.97 2.42
N ASP A 156 -20.31 8.12 2.81
CA ASP A 156 -19.75 9.09 1.87
C ASP A 156 -18.36 8.68 1.43
N GLN A 157 -17.52 8.20 2.35
CA GLN A 157 -16.23 7.61 2.00
C GLN A 157 -16.40 6.33 1.16
N VAL A 158 -17.42 5.53 1.42
CA VAL A 158 -17.74 4.34 0.60
C VAL A 158 -17.97 4.73 -0.86
N LYS A 159 -18.74 5.77 -1.15
CA LYS A 159 -19.01 6.24 -2.52
C LYS A 159 -17.71 6.64 -3.23
N ILE A 160 -16.80 7.31 -2.53
CA ILE A 160 -15.50 7.73 -3.08
C ILE A 160 -14.68 6.50 -3.45
N ILE A 161 -14.59 5.51 -2.56
CA ILE A 161 -13.85 4.27 -2.81
C ILE A 161 -14.49 3.47 -3.96
N GLU A 162 -15.82 3.31 -3.98
CA GLU A 162 -16.53 2.57 -5.03
C GLU A 162 -16.37 3.20 -6.42
N SER A 163 -16.17 4.52 -6.48
CA SER A 163 -15.91 5.22 -7.75
C SER A 163 -14.50 5.01 -8.27
N ALA A 164 -13.57 4.60 -7.40
CA ALA A 164 -12.17 4.39 -7.73
C ALA A 164 -11.94 3.03 -8.38
N LYS A 165 -10.97 2.99 -9.30
CA LYS A 165 -10.53 1.77 -9.99
C LYS A 165 -9.03 1.79 -10.13
N VAL A 166 -8.43 0.62 -10.07
CA VAL A 166 -7.04 0.42 -10.53
C VAL A 166 -7.05 0.52 -12.06
N GLU A 167 -6.24 1.41 -12.59
CA GLU A 167 -6.10 1.64 -14.04
C GLU A 167 -4.66 1.30 -14.46
N THR A 168 -4.53 0.69 -15.64
CA THR A 168 -3.24 0.37 -16.24
C THR A 168 -3.17 0.98 -17.63
N ASP A 169 -2.08 1.71 -17.91
CA ASP A 169 -1.79 2.33 -19.19
C ASP A 169 -0.32 2.03 -19.56
N GLY A 170 -0.12 1.00 -20.36
CA GLY A 170 1.21 0.44 -20.61
C GLY A 170 1.87 -0.03 -19.32
N LEU A 171 2.99 0.55 -18.97
CA LEU A 171 3.71 0.28 -17.72
C LEU A 171 3.24 1.13 -16.53
N TYR A 172 2.35 2.08 -16.76
CA TYR A 172 1.82 2.92 -15.69
C TYR A 172 0.60 2.27 -15.05
N VAL A 173 0.63 2.13 -13.75
CA VAL A 173 -0.46 1.59 -12.94
C VAL A 173 -0.85 2.63 -11.91
N SER A 174 -2.15 2.84 -11.71
CA SER A 174 -2.65 3.85 -10.80
C SER A 174 -3.88 3.43 -10.04
N LEU A 175 -4.04 4.02 -8.86
CA LEU A 175 -5.26 4.02 -8.06
C LEU A 175 -5.50 5.45 -7.56
N VAL A 176 -6.70 5.97 -7.76
CA VAL A 176 -7.08 7.31 -7.31
C VAL A 176 -8.40 7.22 -6.55
N ILE A 177 -8.34 7.39 -5.25
CA ILE A 177 -9.47 7.45 -4.31
C ILE A 177 -9.56 8.91 -3.84
N SER A 178 -10.43 9.68 -4.44
CA SER A 178 -10.61 11.11 -4.13
C SER A 178 -11.88 11.64 -4.77
N GLU A 179 -12.51 12.62 -4.15
CA GLU A 179 -13.58 13.42 -4.78
C GLU A 179 -13.08 14.19 -6.01
N LYS A 180 -11.79 14.44 -6.09
CA LYS A 180 -11.12 15.14 -7.20
C LYS A 180 -10.44 14.19 -8.18
N ALA A 181 -10.85 12.92 -8.20
CA ALA A 181 -10.21 11.88 -9.00
C ALA A 181 -10.04 12.25 -10.47
N ASP A 182 -11.05 12.84 -11.10
CA ASP A 182 -10.99 13.20 -12.53
C ASP A 182 -9.94 14.28 -12.81
N GLN A 183 -9.80 15.27 -11.93
CA GLN A 183 -8.79 16.33 -12.08
C GLN A 183 -7.38 15.75 -11.90
N ILE A 184 -7.18 14.92 -10.89
CA ILE A 184 -5.91 14.25 -10.64
C ILE A 184 -5.52 13.37 -11.84
N LYS A 185 -6.43 12.52 -12.29
CA LYS A 185 -6.22 11.63 -13.44
C LYS A 185 -5.87 12.41 -14.71
N GLN A 186 -6.54 13.53 -14.96
CA GLN A 186 -6.26 14.35 -16.14
C GLN A 186 -4.85 14.94 -16.12
N ILE A 187 -4.38 15.43 -14.96
CA ILE A 187 -3.03 15.98 -14.82
C ILE A 187 -1.98 14.90 -15.09
N TYR A 188 -2.13 13.72 -14.48
CA TYR A 188 -1.20 12.61 -14.69
C TYR A 188 -1.23 12.09 -16.13
N LYS A 189 -2.41 11.93 -16.70
CA LYS A 189 -2.56 11.50 -18.09
C LYS A 189 -1.87 12.45 -19.07
N ASN A 190 -2.05 13.75 -18.88
CA ASN A 190 -1.36 14.75 -19.69
C ASN A 190 0.16 14.70 -19.54
N ALA A 191 0.66 14.40 -18.34
CA ALA A 191 2.09 14.30 -18.10
C ALA A 191 2.71 13.02 -18.69
N ILE A 192 2.01 11.89 -18.61
CA ILE A 192 2.48 10.60 -19.10
C ILE A 192 2.51 10.55 -20.64
N HIS A 193 1.60 11.27 -21.30
CA HIS A 193 1.46 11.28 -22.77
C HIS A 193 1.99 12.56 -23.43
N ALA A 194 2.73 13.42 -22.72
CA ALA A 194 3.39 14.59 -23.27
C ALA A 194 4.67 14.20 -24.00
#